data_ae118112d08819e2820720220b828e31
#
_entry.id   ae118112d08819e2820720220b828e31
#
_cell.length_a   1.000
_cell.length_b   1.000
_cell.length_c   1.000
_cell.angle_alpha   90.00
_cell.angle_beta   90.00
_cell.angle_gamma   90.00
#
_symmetry.space_group_name_H-M   'P 1'
#
loop_
_entity.id
_entity.type
_entity.pdbx_description
1 polymer ?
#
loop_
_entity_poly.entity_id
_entity_poly.type
_entity_poly.pdbx_seq_one_letter_code
_entity_poly.pdbx_strand_id
1 'polypeptide(L)'
;MPELPDVVVYLEALSRFIVGKRLERLKLLSPFVLRSVDPSIDSINQQIVRGLRRIGKRIVLEFGRDLFLVIHLMIAGRLRWREPGKKPGMGPKQILAAFEFGDGTLFFTEASSKKRASIQLVKGEESLKALDPGGLEPLEATLDQFRDALRRESHTVKRSLTDPHILSGIGNAYSDEILHTAKLSPLKLTRSLNDDEIVRLYDAMRATLRVWIDQLRNDVRDGFPEKVTAFHNAMAVHGRYKQPCPVCGSPVQRIAYADNECNYCARCQTGGKLLADRSLSRLLKGDWPKSIDELNQ
;
A
#
# COMPACT_ATOMS: atom_id res chain seq x y z
N MET A 1 4.05 1.26 -4.11
CA MET A 1 3.44 -0.05 -3.81
C MET A 1 1.97 0.20 -3.55
N PRO A 2 1.05 -0.59 -4.11
CA PRO A 2 -0.35 -0.51 -3.69
C PRO A 2 -0.49 -0.73 -2.18
N GLU A 3 -1.27 0.12 -1.53
CA GLU A 3 -1.52 0.10 -0.09
C GLU A 3 -3.00 -0.15 0.19
N LEU A 4 -3.47 -0.03 1.41
CA LEU A 4 -4.84 -0.37 1.81
C LEU A 4 -5.92 0.25 0.90
N PRO A 5 -5.93 1.57 0.60
CA PRO A 5 -6.96 2.14 -0.28
C PRO A 5 -6.95 1.54 -1.69
N ASP A 6 -5.75 1.32 -2.26
CA ASP A 6 -5.61 0.72 -3.58
C ASP A 6 -6.12 -0.72 -3.61
N VAL A 7 -5.81 -1.50 -2.55
CA VAL A 7 -6.22 -2.90 -2.45
C VAL A 7 -7.73 -3.01 -2.27
N VAL A 8 -8.35 -2.13 -1.48
CA VAL A 8 -9.80 -2.07 -1.33
C VAL A 8 -10.49 -1.88 -2.67
N VAL A 9 -10.05 -0.90 -3.46
CA VAL A 9 -10.64 -0.62 -4.79
C VAL A 9 -10.38 -1.76 -5.78
N TYR A 10 -9.21 -2.43 -5.70
CA TYR A 10 -8.99 -3.66 -6.46
C TYR A 10 -9.98 -4.77 -6.08
N LEU A 11 -10.22 -4.99 -4.79
CA LEU A 11 -11.16 -6.02 -4.33
C LEU A 11 -12.59 -5.72 -4.79
N GLU A 12 -13.03 -4.48 -4.72
CA GLU A 12 -14.34 -4.05 -5.20
C GLU A 12 -14.50 -4.28 -6.71
N ALA A 13 -13.49 -3.93 -7.50
CA ALA A 13 -13.48 -4.22 -8.93
C ALA A 13 -13.46 -5.72 -9.19
N LEU A 14 -12.56 -6.49 -8.58
CA LEU A 14 -12.48 -7.93 -8.73
C LEU A 14 -13.79 -8.61 -8.34
N SER A 15 -14.48 -8.12 -7.30
CA SER A 15 -15.81 -8.66 -6.93
C SER A 15 -16.81 -8.60 -8.09
N ARG A 16 -16.84 -7.50 -8.83
CA ARG A 16 -17.72 -7.34 -10.00
C ARG A 16 -17.26 -8.18 -11.20
N PHE A 17 -15.95 -8.31 -11.38
CA PHE A 17 -15.39 -8.88 -12.60
C PHE A 17 -15.19 -10.38 -12.53
N ILE A 18 -14.88 -10.98 -11.36
CA ILE A 18 -14.49 -12.40 -11.29
C ILE A 18 -15.22 -13.23 -10.24
N VAL A 19 -15.85 -12.65 -9.21
CA VAL A 19 -16.56 -13.45 -8.20
C VAL A 19 -17.79 -14.11 -8.83
N GLY A 20 -18.00 -15.38 -8.51
CA GLY A 20 -19.03 -16.24 -9.11
C GLY A 20 -18.66 -16.81 -10.49
N LYS A 21 -17.56 -16.37 -11.09
CA LYS A 21 -17.11 -16.88 -12.39
C LYS A 21 -16.12 -18.03 -12.24
N ARG A 22 -16.12 -18.90 -13.26
CA ARG A 22 -15.17 -20.01 -13.37
C ARG A 22 -13.84 -19.50 -13.88
N LEU A 23 -12.77 -19.75 -13.15
CA LEU A 23 -11.41 -19.60 -13.64
C LEU A 23 -11.12 -20.77 -14.60
N GLU A 24 -11.20 -20.52 -15.90
CA GLU A 24 -10.95 -21.54 -16.91
C GLU A 24 -9.53 -22.06 -16.84
N ARG A 25 -8.57 -21.12 -16.75
CA ARG A 25 -7.14 -21.46 -16.69
C ARG A 25 -6.32 -20.34 -16.08
N LEU A 26 -5.38 -20.70 -15.23
CA LEU A 26 -4.26 -19.83 -14.81
C LEU A 26 -3.01 -20.19 -15.60
N LYS A 27 -2.50 -19.25 -16.39
CA LYS A 27 -1.23 -19.39 -17.12
C LYS A 27 -0.14 -18.60 -16.39
N LEU A 28 0.90 -19.28 -15.92
CA LEU A 28 2.11 -18.63 -15.43
C LEU A 28 3.03 -18.32 -16.60
N LEU A 29 3.29 -17.03 -16.84
CA LEU A 29 4.17 -16.54 -17.91
C LEU A 29 5.57 -16.23 -17.40
N SER A 30 5.71 -16.11 -16.08
CA SER A 30 6.98 -16.03 -15.36
C SER A 30 6.97 -17.02 -14.19
N PRO A 31 7.77 -18.09 -14.21
CA PRO A 31 7.75 -19.10 -13.14
C PRO A 31 8.14 -18.51 -11.78
N PHE A 32 8.96 -17.47 -11.77
CA PHE A 32 9.41 -16.79 -10.55
C PHE A 32 8.27 -16.05 -9.78
N VAL A 33 7.09 -15.88 -10.37
CA VAL A 33 5.96 -15.27 -9.67
C VAL A 33 5.35 -16.19 -8.62
N LEU A 34 5.42 -17.51 -8.83
CA LEU A 34 4.85 -18.52 -7.94
C LEU A 34 5.81 -18.80 -6.76
N ARG A 35 5.27 -18.77 -5.54
CA ARG A 35 6.02 -18.96 -4.27
C ARG A 35 5.58 -20.20 -3.48
N SER A 36 4.70 -21.02 -4.06
CA SER A 36 4.26 -22.29 -3.46
C SER A 36 4.39 -23.42 -4.47
N VAL A 37 4.62 -24.62 -4.01
CA VAL A 37 4.68 -25.83 -4.84
C VAL A 37 3.48 -26.72 -4.54
N ASP A 38 3.08 -26.78 -3.30
CA ASP A 38 1.93 -27.52 -2.81
C ASP A 38 0.98 -26.57 -2.07
N PRO A 39 -0.31 -26.58 -2.41
CA PRO A 39 -0.98 -27.31 -3.51
C PRO A 39 -0.50 -26.90 -4.91
N SER A 40 -0.62 -27.81 -5.89
CA SER A 40 -0.35 -27.48 -7.29
C SER A 40 -1.24 -26.32 -7.75
N ILE A 41 -0.66 -25.35 -8.43
CA ILE A 41 -1.38 -24.18 -8.94
C ILE A 41 -2.51 -24.56 -9.92
N ASP A 42 -2.39 -25.68 -10.61
CA ASP A 42 -3.41 -26.18 -11.53
C ASP A 42 -4.70 -26.64 -10.81
N SER A 43 -4.64 -26.86 -9.49
CA SER A 43 -5.80 -27.29 -8.71
C SER A 43 -6.93 -26.26 -8.65
N ILE A 44 -6.67 -24.99 -8.97
CA ILE A 44 -7.70 -23.94 -9.06
C ILE A 44 -8.27 -23.77 -10.46
N ASN A 45 -7.68 -24.41 -11.48
CA ASN A 45 -8.26 -24.41 -12.83
C ASN A 45 -9.64 -25.06 -12.83
N GLN A 46 -10.56 -24.51 -13.61
CA GLN A 46 -11.98 -24.90 -13.68
C GLN A 46 -12.78 -24.71 -12.38
N GLN A 47 -12.21 -24.05 -11.36
CA GLN A 47 -12.95 -23.72 -10.14
C GLN A 47 -13.61 -22.34 -10.25
N ILE A 48 -14.68 -22.15 -9.45
CA ILE A 48 -15.37 -20.86 -9.32
C ILE A 48 -14.68 -20.03 -8.24
N VAL A 49 -14.41 -18.77 -8.53
CA VAL A 49 -13.98 -17.78 -7.51
C VAL A 49 -15.17 -17.52 -6.59
N ARG A 50 -15.09 -17.96 -5.34
CA ARG A 50 -16.19 -17.88 -4.36
C ARG A 50 -16.24 -16.58 -3.61
N GLY A 51 -15.07 -15.97 -3.38
CA GLY A 51 -14.96 -14.74 -2.61
C GLY A 51 -13.59 -14.10 -2.75
N LEU A 52 -13.45 -12.97 -2.08
CA LEU A 52 -12.23 -12.19 -2.02
C LEU A 52 -12.00 -11.70 -0.61
N ARG A 53 -10.73 -11.67 -0.18
CA ARG A 53 -10.29 -11.09 1.09
C ARG A 53 -9.06 -10.23 0.90
N ARG A 54 -8.81 -9.37 1.90
CA ARG A 54 -7.55 -8.65 2.06
C ARG A 54 -6.78 -9.19 3.27
N ILE A 55 -5.48 -9.37 3.10
CA ILE A 55 -4.55 -9.61 4.21
C ILE A 55 -3.40 -8.60 4.05
N GLY A 56 -3.38 -7.58 4.89
CA GLY A 56 -2.42 -6.48 4.72
C GLY A 56 -2.56 -5.80 3.35
N LYS A 57 -1.52 -5.91 2.52
CA LYS A 57 -1.49 -5.39 1.14
C LYS A 57 -1.63 -6.51 0.10
N ARG A 58 -2.13 -7.67 0.49
CA ARG A 58 -2.35 -8.83 -0.37
C ARG A 58 -3.82 -8.97 -0.73
N ILE A 59 -4.06 -9.43 -1.93
CA ILE A 59 -5.38 -9.82 -2.46
C ILE A 59 -5.47 -11.33 -2.37
N VAL A 60 -6.56 -11.84 -1.80
CA VAL A 60 -6.81 -13.27 -1.68
C VAL A 60 -8.05 -13.61 -2.51
N LEU A 61 -7.90 -14.56 -3.44
CA LEU A 61 -9.02 -15.17 -4.16
C LEU A 61 -9.35 -16.51 -3.48
N GLU A 62 -10.62 -16.68 -3.15
CA GLU A 62 -11.14 -17.88 -2.49
C GLU A 62 -11.74 -18.84 -3.51
N PHE A 63 -11.34 -20.10 -3.45
CA PHE A 63 -11.85 -21.17 -4.27
C PHE A 63 -12.49 -22.27 -3.43
N GLY A 64 -13.08 -23.27 -4.07
CA GLY A 64 -13.56 -24.46 -3.37
C GLY A 64 -12.42 -25.27 -2.75
N ARG A 65 -12.77 -26.22 -1.84
CA ARG A 65 -11.83 -27.14 -1.18
C ARG A 65 -10.78 -26.43 -0.32
N ASP A 66 -11.16 -25.27 0.29
CA ASP A 66 -10.31 -24.44 1.14
C ASP A 66 -9.00 -24.00 0.46
N LEU A 67 -9.07 -23.71 -0.84
CA LEU A 67 -7.94 -23.19 -1.61
C LEU A 67 -7.99 -21.66 -1.67
N PHE A 68 -6.87 -21.01 -1.35
CA PHE A 68 -6.71 -19.57 -1.32
C PHE A 68 -5.52 -19.16 -2.17
N LEU A 69 -5.78 -18.36 -3.20
CA LEU A 69 -4.72 -17.78 -4.02
C LEU A 69 -4.40 -16.38 -3.51
N VAL A 70 -3.21 -16.20 -3.00
CA VAL A 70 -2.73 -14.95 -2.42
C VAL A 70 -1.85 -14.24 -3.42
N ILE A 71 -2.23 -13.02 -3.81
CA ILE A 71 -1.50 -12.16 -4.75
C ILE A 71 -0.89 -11.01 -3.98
N HIS A 72 0.43 -10.84 -4.08
CA HIS A 72 1.14 -9.70 -3.55
C HIS A 72 1.69 -8.84 -4.67
N LEU A 73 1.15 -7.63 -4.82
CA LEU A 73 1.49 -6.71 -5.91
C LEU A 73 2.89 -6.11 -5.76
N MET A 74 3.43 -6.06 -4.55
CA MET A 74 4.70 -5.40 -4.25
C MET A 74 4.74 -3.94 -4.79
N ILE A 75 5.87 -3.44 -5.22
CA ILE A 75 6.02 -2.04 -5.64
C ILE A 75 5.37 -1.77 -7.01
N ALA A 76 5.64 -2.62 -7.98
CA ALA A 76 5.32 -2.38 -9.39
C ALA A 76 4.30 -3.35 -9.99
N GLY A 77 3.82 -4.33 -9.21
CA GLY A 77 2.79 -5.27 -9.64
C GLY A 77 1.45 -4.58 -9.82
N ARG A 78 0.73 -4.94 -10.87
CA ARG A 78 -0.59 -4.41 -11.19
C ARG A 78 -1.48 -5.51 -11.75
N LEU A 79 -2.78 -5.43 -11.46
CA LEU A 79 -3.80 -6.23 -12.11
C LEU A 79 -4.42 -5.41 -13.25
N ARG A 80 -4.75 -6.07 -14.36
CA ARG A 80 -5.37 -5.45 -15.54
C ARG A 80 -6.41 -6.39 -16.12
N TRP A 81 -7.61 -5.89 -16.30
CA TRP A 81 -8.67 -6.64 -16.96
C TRP A 81 -8.67 -6.37 -18.47
N ARG A 82 -8.88 -7.39 -19.26
CA ARG A 82 -9.07 -7.27 -20.71
C ARG A 82 -10.22 -8.16 -21.16
N GLU A 83 -11.08 -7.60 -22.01
CA GLU A 83 -12.12 -8.35 -22.71
C GLU A 83 -11.51 -9.42 -23.63
N PRO A 84 -12.28 -10.44 -24.03
CA PRO A 84 -11.80 -11.49 -24.90
C PRO A 84 -11.13 -10.95 -26.18
N GLY A 85 -9.97 -11.51 -26.52
CA GLY A 85 -9.22 -11.12 -27.71
C GLY A 85 -8.41 -9.81 -27.59
N LYS A 86 -8.58 -9.01 -26.53
CA LYS A 86 -7.79 -7.79 -26.34
C LYS A 86 -6.43 -8.08 -25.70
N LYS A 87 -5.39 -7.44 -26.25
CA LYS A 87 -4.02 -7.58 -25.74
C LYS A 87 -3.87 -6.84 -24.38
N PRO A 88 -2.95 -7.28 -23.51
CA PRO A 88 -2.73 -6.68 -22.18
C PRO A 88 -2.20 -5.23 -22.22
N GLY A 89 -1.80 -4.71 -23.39
CA GLY A 89 -1.27 -3.35 -23.54
C GLY A 89 0.13 -3.15 -22.98
N MET A 90 0.88 -4.25 -22.79
CA MET A 90 2.24 -4.28 -22.25
C MET A 90 3.10 -5.29 -22.99
N GLY A 91 4.42 -5.14 -22.87
CA GLY A 91 5.37 -6.11 -23.42
C GLY A 91 5.31 -7.47 -22.71
N PRO A 92 5.55 -8.59 -23.42
CA PRO A 92 5.45 -9.94 -22.86
C PRO A 92 6.26 -10.13 -21.57
N LYS A 93 7.46 -9.53 -21.48
CA LYS A 93 8.34 -9.60 -20.30
C LYS A 93 7.75 -8.97 -19.02
N GLN A 94 6.71 -8.17 -19.14
CA GLN A 94 6.05 -7.51 -18.03
C GLN A 94 4.85 -8.29 -17.50
N ILE A 95 4.40 -9.31 -18.21
CA ILE A 95 3.26 -10.15 -17.83
C ILE A 95 3.79 -11.33 -17.00
N LEU A 96 3.30 -11.45 -15.77
CA LEU A 96 3.69 -12.50 -14.84
C LEU A 96 2.76 -13.71 -14.92
N ALA A 97 1.45 -13.44 -15.01
CA ALA A 97 0.42 -14.46 -15.09
C ALA A 97 -0.84 -13.94 -15.81
N ALA A 98 -1.64 -14.85 -16.34
CA ALA A 98 -2.93 -14.58 -16.95
C ALA A 98 -3.98 -15.54 -16.36
N PHE A 99 -5.06 -14.96 -15.82
CA PHE A 99 -6.22 -15.66 -15.30
C PHE A 99 -7.33 -15.56 -16.35
N GLU A 100 -7.63 -16.65 -17.00
CA GLU A 100 -8.59 -16.70 -18.10
C GLU A 100 -9.99 -17.03 -17.56
N PHE A 101 -10.97 -16.20 -17.89
CA PHE A 101 -12.38 -16.34 -17.60
C PHE A 101 -13.15 -16.30 -18.94
N GLY A 102 -14.38 -16.82 -18.98
CA GLY A 102 -15.17 -16.88 -20.22
C GLY A 102 -15.43 -15.53 -20.89
N ASP A 103 -15.45 -14.45 -20.11
CA ASP A 103 -15.75 -13.08 -20.55
C ASP A 103 -14.55 -12.12 -20.48
N GLY A 104 -13.35 -12.62 -20.18
CA GLY A 104 -12.15 -11.82 -20.17
C GLY A 104 -10.95 -12.47 -19.52
N THR A 105 -9.87 -11.71 -19.44
CA THR A 105 -8.61 -12.15 -18.82
C THR A 105 -8.10 -11.12 -17.84
N LEU A 106 -7.82 -11.54 -16.61
CA LEU A 106 -7.13 -10.76 -15.63
C LEU A 106 -5.62 -11.00 -15.75
N PHE A 107 -4.89 -10.00 -16.19
CA PHE A 107 -3.43 -10.06 -16.28
C PHE A 107 -2.79 -9.54 -14.99
N PHE A 108 -1.83 -10.31 -14.48
CA PHE A 108 -0.92 -9.86 -13.44
C PHE A 108 0.38 -9.43 -14.07
N THR A 109 0.76 -8.18 -13.88
CA THR A 109 1.87 -7.53 -14.57
C THR A 109 2.82 -6.86 -13.60
N GLU A 110 4.09 -6.73 -13.97
CA GLU A 110 5.08 -5.95 -13.19
C GLU A 110 6.05 -5.23 -14.12
N ALA A 111 6.05 -3.88 -14.05
CA ALA A 111 6.89 -3.04 -14.90
C ALA A 111 8.36 -3.00 -14.46
N SER A 112 8.66 -3.27 -13.18
CA SER A 112 10.02 -3.25 -12.64
C SER A 112 10.91 -4.32 -13.26
N SER A 113 12.20 -4.02 -13.43
CA SER A 113 13.22 -5.02 -13.79
C SER A 113 13.44 -6.05 -12.67
N LYS A 114 13.38 -5.59 -11.40
CA LYS A 114 13.43 -6.46 -10.22
C LYS A 114 12.03 -7.03 -9.96
N LYS A 115 11.76 -8.24 -10.46
CA LYS A 115 10.50 -8.93 -10.26
C LYS A 115 10.35 -9.36 -8.80
N ARG A 116 9.44 -8.73 -8.07
CA ARG A 116 9.15 -9.02 -6.64
C ARG A 116 7.70 -9.41 -6.39
N ALA A 117 6.80 -9.07 -7.31
CA ALA A 117 5.41 -9.45 -7.25
C ALA A 117 5.26 -10.98 -7.22
N SER A 118 4.28 -11.48 -6.48
CA SER A 118 4.18 -12.92 -6.21
C SER A 118 2.75 -13.42 -6.13
N ILE A 119 2.61 -14.71 -6.42
CA ILE A 119 1.41 -15.51 -6.23
C ILE A 119 1.79 -16.68 -5.32
N GLN A 120 0.91 -17.00 -4.38
CA GLN A 120 1.04 -18.16 -3.52
C GLN A 120 -0.32 -18.84 -3.39
N LEU A 121 -0.40 -20.14 -3.66
CA LEU A 121 -1.58 -20.94 -3.39
C LEU A 121 -1.38 -21.66 -2.06
N VAL A 122 -2.35 -21.55 -1.18
CA VAL A 122 -2.36 -22.23 0.11
C VAL A 122 -3.68 -22.97 0.32
N LYS A 123 -3.66 -24.00 1.17
CA LYS A 123 -4.84 -24.79 1.54
C LYS A 123 -5.10 -24.67 3.04
N GLY A 124 -6.35 -24.39 3.37
CA GLY A 124 -6.82 -24.28 4.75
C GLY A 124 -6.66 -22.87 5.33
N GLU A 125 -7.56 -22.50 6.22
CA GLU A 125 -7.58 -21.20 6.90
C GLU A 125 -6.33 -20.96 7.76
N GLU A 126 -5.76 -21.99 8.37
CA GLU A 126 -4.55 -21.85 9.20
C GLU A 126 -3.33 -21.45 8.35
N SER A 127 -3.18 -22.09 7.18
CA SER A 127 -2.13 -21.72 6.22
C SER A 127 -2.29 -20.27 5.71
N LEU A 128 -3.54 -19.84 5.54
CA LEU A 128 -3.84 -18.47 5.15
C LEU A 128 -3.53 -17.50 6.29
N LYS A 129 -3.92 -17.80 7.53
CA LYS A 129 -3.62 -17.01 8.73
C LYS A 129 -2.12 -16.85 8.96
N ALA A 130 -1.32 -17.88 8.68
CA ALA A 130 0.14 -17.81 8.80
C ALA A 130 0.78 -16.75 7.88
N LEU A 131 0.06 -16.28 6.86
CA LEU A 131 0.50 -15.18 6.00
C LEU A 131 0.12 -13.79 6.53
N ASP A 132 -0.70 -13.71 7.59
CA ASP A 132 -1.11 -12.46 8.21
C ASP A 132 -0.08 -12.05 9.28
N PRO A 133 0.54 -10.86 9.16
CA PRO A 133 1.41 -10.34 10.20
C PRO A 133 0.70 -10.02 11.53
N GLY A 134 -0.64 -9.96 11.54
CA GLY A 134 -1.45 -9.75 12.74
C GLY A 134 -1.56 -8.29 13.21
N GLY A 135 -1.22 -7.33 12.37
CA GLY A 135 -1.45 -5.91 12.70
C GLY A 135 -2.94 -5.54 12.68
N LEU A 136 -3.29 -4.53 13.48
CA LEU A 136 -4.66 -4.03 13.55
C LEU A 136 -5.16 -3.53 12.20
N GLU A 137 -6.44 -3.78 11.91
CA GLU A 137 -7.12 -3.20 10.75
C GLU A 137 -7.45 -1.73 11.02
N PRO A 138 -6.83 -0.77 10.30
CA PRO A 138 -6.88 0.65 10.66
C PRO A 138 -8.29 1.26 10.68
N LEU A 139 -9.18 0.76 9.83
CA LEU A 139 -10.55 1.26 9.73
C LEU A 139 -11.52 0.63 10.73
N GLU A 140 -11.15 -0.50 11.34
CA GLU A 140 -11.99 -1.27 12.26
C GLU A 140 -11.52 -1.13 13.72
N ALA A 141 -10.22 -0.92 13.93
CA ALA A 141 -9.63 -0.80 15.26
C ALA A 141 -10.27 0.33 16.07
N THR A 142 -10.46 0.09 17.37
CA THR A 142 -10.85 1.13 18.32
C THR A 142 -9.67 2.03 18.68
N LEU A 143 -9.95 3.21 19.26
CA LEU A 143 -8.90 4.11 19.76
C LEU A 143 -8.01 3.44 20.81
N ASP A 144 -8.60 2.64 21.70
CA ASP A 144 -7.83 1.96 22.75
C ASP A 144 -6.91 0.88 22.17
N GLN A 145 -7.42 0.07 21.24
CA GLN A 145 -6.59 -0.91 20.52
C GLN A 145 -5.43 -0.23 19.79
N PHE A 146 -5.71 0.89 19.12
CA PHE A 146 -4.69 1.67 18.41
C PHE A 146 -3.64 2.25 19.37
N ARG A 147 -4.07 2.83 20.50
CA ARG A 147 -3.19 3.34 21.56
C ARG A 147 -2.27 2.25 22.10
N ASP A 148 -2.83 1.09 22.43
CA ASP A 148 -2.08 -0.04 22.96
C ASP A 148 -1.06 -0.57 21.96
N ALA A 149 -1.45 -0.69 20.69
CA ALA A 149 -0.55 -1.13 19.63
C ALA A 149 0.64 -0.17 19.43
N LEU A 150 0.41 1.14 19.47
CA LEU A 150 1.48 2.15 19.37
C LEU A 150 2.43 2.14 20.57
N ARG A 151 1.93 1.78 21.77
CA ARG A 151 2.71 1.79 23.01
C ARG A 151 3.51 0.52 23.26
N ARG A 152 3.25 -0.57 22.53
CA ARG A 152 3.99 -1.84 22.70
C ARG A 152 5.49 -1.67 22.50
N GLU A 153 5.88 -0.90 21.50
CA GLU A 153 7.28 -0.68 21.15
C GLU A 153 7.58 0.81 20.92
N SER A 154 8.80 1.21 21.25
CA SER A 154 9.25 2.59 21.02
C SER A 154 9.88 2.72 19.64
N HIS A 155 9.09 3.08 18.66
CA HIS A 155 9.53 3.40 17.31
C HIS A 155 9.18 4.84 16.93
N THR A 156 9.68 5.32 15.79
CA THR A 156 9.12 6.55 15.21
C THR A 156 7.68 6.29 14.76
N VAL A 157 6.83 7.31 14.89
CA VAL A 157 5.41 7.19 14.50
C VAL A 157 5.26 6.70 13.07
N LYS A 158 6.11 7.21 12.15
CA LYS A 158 6.09 6.72 10.76
C LYS A 158 6.39 5.23 10.65
N ARG A 159 7.38 4.73 11.38
CA ARG A 159 7.71 3.29 11.38
C ARG A 159 6.54 2.48 11.91
N SER A 160 5.93 2.89 13.03
CA SER A 160 4.78 2.17 13.59
C SER A 160 3.57 2.16 12.66
N LEU A 161 3.30 3.25 11.92
CA LEU A 161 2.25 3.28 10.92
C LEU A 161 2.51 2.31 9.75
N THR A 162 3.76 2.07 9.39
CA THR A 162 4.12 1.23 8.23
C THR A 162 4.47 -0.21 8.57
N ASP A 163 4.56 -0.54 9.86
CA ASP A 163 4.85 -1.89 10.33
C ASP A 163 3.59 -2.76 10.24
N PRO A 164 3.62 -3.84 9.42
CA PRO A 164 2.45 -4.69 9.23
C PRO A 164 2.09 -5.52 10.48
N HIS A 165 2.96 -5.60 11.49
CA HIS A 165 2.66 -6.23 12.78
C HIS A 165 1.91 -5.29 13.73
N ILE A 166 1.93 -3.97 13.47
CA ILE A 166 1.22 -2.95 14.26
C ILE A 166 -0.07 -2.55 13.56
N LEU A 167 0.02 -2.15 12.28
CA LEU A 167 -1.10 -1.68 11.47
C LEU A 167 -1.09 -2.33 10.09
N SER A 168 -2.23 -2.90 9.72
CA SER A 168 -2.42 -3.61 8.46
C SER A 168 -2.57 -2.64 7.29
N GLY A 169 -1.85 -2.89 6.19
CA GLY A 169 -2.12 -2.26 4.90
C GLY A 169 -1.58 -0.84 4.68
N ILE A 170 -1.11 -0.12 5.70
CA ILE A 170 -0.52 1.21 5.55
C ILE A 170 0.94 1.07 5.07
N GLY A 171 1.36 1.92 4.14
CA GLY A 171 2.72 1.95 3.66
C GLY A 171 3.31 3.35 3.63
N ASN A 172 4.31 3.54 2.78
CA ASN A 172 5.08 4.78 2.76
C ASN A 172 4.25 6.00 2.34
N ALA A 173 3.38 5.84 1.34
CA ALA A 173 2.61 6.95 0.81
C ALA A 173 1.54 7.43 1.81
N TYR A 174 0.69 6.54 2.25
CA TYR A 174 -0.39 6.95 3.16
C TYR A 174 0.11 7.30 4.55
N SER A 175 1.23 6.77 5.02
CA SER A 175 1.82 7.23 6.28
C SER A 175 2.33 8.68 6.23
N ASP A 176 2.85 9.15 5.09
CA ASP A 176 3.20 10.56 4.90
C ASP A 176 1.96 11.45 4.98
N GLU A 177 0.90 11.09 4.27
CA GLU A 177 -0.38 11.82 4.25
C GLU A 177 -1.06 11.85 5.62
N ILE A 178 -1.10 10.71 6.32
CA ILE A 178 -1.65 10.60 7.68
C ILE A 178 -0.91 11.52 8.65
N LEU A 179 0.42 11.50 8.61
CA LEU A 179 1.26 12.34 9.48
C LEU A 179 1.13 13.82 9.17
N HIS A 180 0.95 14.17 7.89
CA HIS A 180 0.68 15.54 7.50
C HIS A 180 -0.68 16.02 8.03
N THR A 181 -1.73 15.21 7.88
CA THR A 181 -3.07 15.49 8.41
C THR A 181 -3.07 15.60 9.93
N ALA A 182 -2.36 14.71 10.61
CA ALA A 182 -2.19 14.73 12.07
C ALA A 182 -1.30 15.87 12.58
N LYS A 183 -0.57 16.57 11.71
CA LYS A 183 0.42 17.58 12.06
C LYS A 183 1.48 17.04 13.02
N LEU A 184 1.95 15.82 12.77
CA LEU A 184 2.96 15.15 13.58
C LEU A 184 4.23 14.90 12.80
N SER A 185 5.37 15.09 13.47
CA SER A 185 6.68 14.77 12.92
C SER A 185 6.81 13.27 12.64
N PRO A 186 7.29 12.86 11.45
CA PRO A 186 7.51 11.45 11.13
C PRO A 186 8.56 10.79 12.04
N LEU A 187 9.46 11.58 12.64
CA LEU A 187 10.52 11.10 13.55
C LEU A 187 10.14 11.14 15.02
N LYS A 188 8.95 11.66 15.38
CA LYS A 188 8.47 11.64 16.77
C LYS A 188 8.35 10.19 17.24
N LEU A 189 8.81 9.92 18.47
CA LEU A 189 8.72 8.57 19.04
C LEU A 189 7.31 8.30 19.57
N THR A 190 6.82 7.08 19.40
CA THR A 190 5.48 6.69 19.88
C THR A 190 5.31 6.89 21.38
N ARG A 191 6.35 6.61 22.17
CA ARG A 191 6.35 6.84 23.64
C ARG A 191 6.27 8.31 24.04
N SER A 192 6.57 9.24 23.12
CA SER A 192 6.55 10.70 23.38
C SER A 192 5.22 11.33 22.94
N LEU A 193 4.27 10.55 22.42
CA LEU A 193 2.95 11.03 22.10
C LEU A 193 2.13 11.20 23.40
N ASN A 194 1.51 12.36 23.55
CA ASN A 194 0.46 12.55 24.55
C ASN A 194 -0.88 12.00 24.03
N ASP A 195 -1.89 11.94 24.88
CA ASP A 195 -3.18 11.35 24.52
C ASP A 195 -3.91 12.12 23.42
N ASP A 196 -3.85 13.45 23.42
CA ASP A 196 -4.42 14.28 22.35
C ASP A 196 -3.78 14.01 20.99
N GLU A 197 -2.48 13.80 20.98
CA GLU A 197 -1.75 13.45 19.76
C GLU A 197 -2.11 12.04 19.26
N ILE A 198 -2.34 11.10 20.16
CA ILE A 198 -2.80 9.74 19.79
C ILE A 198 -4.21 9.81 19.20
N VAL A 199 -5.13 10.55 19.82
CA VAL A 199 -6.48 10.76 19.28
C VAL A 199 -6.40 11.41 17.89
N ARG A 200 -5.65 12.49 17.76
CA ARG A 200 -5.49 13.19 16.48
C ARG A 200 -4.88 12.31 15.40
N LEU A 201 -3.88 11.47 15.75
CA LEU A 201 -3.28 10.51 14.82
C LEU A 201 -4.26 9.43 14.37
N TYR A 202 -5.05 8.90 15.32
CA TYR A 202 -6.09 7.92 15.04
C TYR A 202 -7.17 8.47 14.09
N ASP A 203 -7.66 9.66 14.37
CA ASP A 203 -8.67 10.32 13.54
C ASP A 203 -8.11 10.65 12.15
N ALA A 204 -6.89 11.19 12.08
CA ALA A 204 -6.20 11.48 10.82
C ALA A 204 -5.99 10.20 9.99
N MET A 205 -5.59 9.09 10.60
CA MET A 205 -5.43 7.81 9.92
C MET A 205 -6.74 7.37 9.26
N ARG A 206 -7.82 7.32 10.01
CA ARG A 206 -9.14 6.88 9.51
C ARG A 206 -9.68 7.82 8.43
N ALA A 207 -9.60 9.12 8.67
CA ALA A 207 -10.06 10.14 7.72
C ALA A 207 -9.28 10.06 6.40
N THR A 208 -7.94 10.04 6.47
CA THR A 208 -7.09 9.96 5.28
C THR A 208 -7.38 8.71 4.46
N LEU A 209 -7.44 7.54 5.10
CA LEU A 209 -7.68 6.28 4.39
C LEU A 209 -9.06 6.26 3.73
N ARG A 210 -10.12 6.76 4.40
CA ARG A 210 -11.47 6.84 3.82
C ARG A 210 -11.54 7.79 2.64
N VAL A 211 -11.01 9.00 2.80
CA VAL A 211 -10.97 10.00 1.72
C VAL A 211 -10.27 9.43 0.47
N TRP A 212 -9.17 8.72 0.66
CA TRP A 212 -8.44 8.12 -0.47
C TRP A 212 -9.15 6.92 -1.09
N ILE A 213 -9.84 6.09 -0.29
CA ILE A 213 -10.70 5.03 -0.83
C ILE A 213 -11.79 5.65 -1.72
N ASP A 214 -12.48 6.67 -1.24
CA ASP A 214 -13.55 7.32 -1.99
C ASP A 214 -13.03 8.04 -3.24
N GLN A 215 -11.87 8.70 -3.15
CA GLN A 215 -11.21 9.31 -4.31
C GLN A 215 -10.88 8.25 -5.39
N LEU A 216 -10.27 7.13 -5.00
CA LEU A 216 -9.93 6.05 -5.94
C LEU A 216 -11.17 5.36 -6.51
N ARG A 217 -12.25 5.22 -5.74
CA ARG A 217 -13.55 4.74 -6.25
C ARG A 217 -14.09 5.67 -7.34
N ASN A 218 -14.05 6.99 -7.09
CA ASN A 218 -14.49 7.98 -8.08
C ASN A 218 -13.65 7.98 -9.35
N ASP A 219 -12.35 7.74 -9.23
CA ASP A 219 -11.43 7.65 -10.38
C ASP A 219 -11.70 6.40 -11.25
N VAL A 220 -12.11 5.29 -10.63
CA VAL A 220 -12.33 4.00 -11.30
C VAL A 220 -13.78 3.84 -11.77
N ARG A 221 -14.74 4.33 -11.00
CA ARG A 221 -16.20 4.13 -11.22
C ARG A 221 -16.53 2.64 -11.42
N ASP A 222 -17.19 2.32 -12.53
CA ASP A 222 -17.59 0.94 -12.88
C ASP A 222 -16.49 0.15 -13.59
N GLY A 223 -15.36 0.80 -13.91
CA GLY A 223 -14.24 0.19 -14.62
C GLY A 223 -13.35 -0.69 -13.73
N PHE A 224 -12.24 -1.12 -14.32
CA PHE A 224 -11.16 -1.81 -13.60
C PHE A 224 -10.03 -0.81 -13.27
N PRO A 225 -9.42 -0.83 -12.06
CA PRO A 225 -8.39 0.12 -11.66
C PRO A 225 -7.07 -0.14 -12.39
N GLU A 226 -6.84 0.56 -13.49
CA GLU A 226 -5.66 0.38 -14.36
C GLU A 226 -4.46 1.23 -13.94
N LYS A 227 -4.72 2.43 -13.37
CA LYS A 227 -3.70 3.43 -13.06
C LYS A 227 -3.41 3.52 -11.56
N VAL A 228 -3.27 2.37 -10.91
CA VAL A 228 -2.91 2.35 -9.48
C VAL A 228 -1.47 2.82 -9.31
N THR A 229 -1.29 3.89 -8.54
CA THR A 229 0.01 4.50 -8.27
C THR A 229 0.09 5.04 -6.86
N ALA A 230 1.27 4.96 -6.25
CA ALA A 230 1.54 5.63 -4.98
C ALA A 230 1.80 7.15 -5.16
N PHE A 231 1.93 7.62 -6.41
CA PHE A 231 2.18 9.02 -6.73
C PHE A 231 0.93 9.62 -7.36
N HIS A 232 0.00 10.04 -6.51
CA HIS A 232 -1.24 10.68 -6.95
C HIS A 232 -1.09 12.21 -6.85
N ASN A 233 -1.50 12.95 -7.89
CA ASN A 233 -1.34 14.41 -7.93
C ASN A 233 -2.08 15.15 -6.80
N ALA A 234 -3.13 14.55 -6.23
CA ALA A 234 -3.88 15.10 -5.12
C ALA A 234 -3.24 14.84 -3.73
N MET A 235 -2.13 14.10 -3.64
CA MET A 235 -1.43 13.92 -2.36
C MET A 235 -0.87 15.25 -1.87
N ALA A 236 -0.93 15.46 -0.54
CA ALA A 236 -0.49 16.70 0.10
C ALA A 236 1.04 16.80 0.19
N VAL A 237 1.71 15.69 0.51
CA VAL A 237 3.17 15.70 0.72
C VAL A 237 3.88 14.55 0.01
N HIS A 238 3.27 13.35 -0.10
CA HIS A 238 3.97 12.20 -0.68
C HIS A 238 4.29 12.41 -2.16
N GLY A 239 5.58 12.24 -2.52
CA GLY A 239 6.08 12.47 -3.89
C GLY A 239 6.13 13.94 -4.31
N ARG A 240 5.96 14.90 -3.39
CA ARG A 240 5.86 16.33 -3.69
C ARG A 240 7.05 17.15 -3.18
N TYR A 241 8.20 16.54 -3.06
CA TYR A 241 9.42 17.25 -2.63
C TYR A 241 9.63 18.55 -3.40
N LYS A 242 9.90 19.65 -2.68
CA LYS A 242 10.04 21.05 -3.17
C LYS A 242 8.75 21.69 -3.70
N GLN A 243 7.64 20.97 -3.84
CA GLN A 243 6.37 21.60 -4.20
C GLN A 243 5.73 22.28 -2.99
N PRO A 244 4.85 23.27 -3.19
CA PRO A 244 4.19 23.95 -2.08
C PRO A 244 3.25 23.00 -1.33
N CYS A 245 3.30 23.05 0.00
CA CYS A 245 2.33 22.40 0.88
C CYS A 245 0.94 23.02 0.66
N PRO A 246 -0.13 22.24 0.44
CA PRO A 246 -1.45 22.78 0.16
C PRO A 246 -2.08 23.51 1.36
N VAL A 247 -1.52 23.31 2.58
CA VAL A 247 -2.05 23.93 3.80
C VAL A 247 -1.36 25.27 4.12
N CYS A 248 -0.02 25.36 3.97
CA CYS A 248 0.74 26.51 4.43
C CYS A 248 1.65 27.14 3.35
N GLY A 249 1.69 26.61 2.14
CA GLY A 249 2.51 27.10 1.04
C GLY A 249 4.01 26.79 1.14
N SER A 250 4.51 26.36 2.30
CA SER A 250 5.94 26.05 2.45
C SER A 250 6.36 24.85 1.61
N PRO A 251 7.61 24.82 1.10
CA PRO A 251 8.08 23.70 0.28
C PRO A 251 8.12 22.41 1.09
N VAL A 252 7.51 21.36 0.55
CA VAL A 252 7.55 20.00 1.11
C VAL A 252 8.99 19.52 1.17
N GLN A 253 9.36 18.96 2.29
CA GLN A 253 10.70 18.42 2.57
C GLN A 253 10.71 16.90 2.42
N ARG A 254 11.92 16.30 2.33
CA ARG A 254 12.10 14.87 2.35
C ARG A 254 13.22 14.44 3.27
N ILE A 255 13.13 13.21 3.76
CA ILE A 255 14.22 12.47 4.37
C ILE A 255 14.48 11.28 3.43
N ALA A 256 15.66 11.22 2.82
CA ALA A 256 16.02 10.12 1.94
C ALA A 256 16.59 8.94 2.76
N TYR A 257 16.15 7.74 2.42
CA TYR A 257 16.68 6.45 2.86
C TYR A 257 17.20 5.69 1.63
N ALA A 258 17.87 4.56 1.83
CA ALA A 258 18.47 3.80 0.71
C ALA A 258 17.49 3.51 -0.44
N ASP A 259 16.28 3.03 -0.10
CA ASP A 259 15.28 2.59 -1.09
C ASP A 259 13.96 3.39 -1.01
N ASN A 260 13.84 4.31 -0.06
CA ASN A 260 12.60 5.04 0.22
C ASN A 260 12.89 6.49 0.60
N GLU A 261 11.85 7.33 0.51
CA GLU A 261 11.87 8.67 1.09
C GLU A 261 10.64 8.88 1.97
N CYS A 262 10.75 9.74 2.95
CA CYS A 262 9.65 10.25 3.75
C CYS A 262 9.43 11.71 3.37
N ASN A 263 8.23 12.07 2.97
CA ASN A 263 7.87 13.43 2.63
C ASN A 263 7.08 14.08 3.79
N TYR A 264 7.39 15.33 4.09
CA TYR A 264 6.73 16.06 5.18
C TYR A 264 6.76 17.57 4.94
N CYS A 265 5.84 18.29 5.57
CA CYS A 265 5.86 19.76 5.62
C CYS A 265 6.51 20.23 6.93
N ALA A 266 7.65 20.92 6.85
CA ALA A 266 8.36 21.39 8.05
C ALA A 266 7.49 22.33 8.89
N ARG A 267 6.78 23.30 8.31
CA ARG A 267 5.91 24.22 9.07
C ARG A 267 4.75 23.50 9.76
N CYS A 268 4.03 22.62 9.02
CA CYS A 268 2.85 21.96 9.57
C CYS A 268 3.17 20.89 10.62
N GLN A 269 4.31 20.20 10.50
CA GLN A 269 4.57 18.97 11.25
C GLN A 269 5.70 19.11 12.28
N THR A 270 6.59 20.10 12.13
CA THR A 270 7.79 20.24 12.98
C THR A 270 8.05 21.66 13.48
N GLY A 271 7.07 22.57 13.30
CA GLY A 271 7.23 23.98 13.71
C GLY A 271 8.35 24.72 12.96
N GLY A 272 8.60 24.34 11.70
CA GLY A 272 9.64 24.91 10.85
C GLY A 272 10.99 24.20 10.92
N LYS A 273 11.18 23.27 11.85
CA LYS A 273 12.45 22.53 12.00
C LYS A 273 12.66 21.55 10.84
N LEU A 274 13.83 21.59 10.23
CA LEU A 274 14.24 20.62 9.22
C LEU A 274 14.75 19.35 9.88
N LEU A 275 14.22 18.21 9.41
CA LEU A 275 14.66 16.90 9.87
C LEU A 275 15.86 16.45 9.05
N ALA A 276 16.87 15.92 9.73
CA ALA A 276 18.11 15.53 9.10
C ALA A 276 17.93 14.34 8.14
N ASP A 277 18.27 14.55 6.89
CA ASP A 277 18.63 13.48 5.95
C ASP A 277 20.02 12.96 6.35
N ARG A 278 20.14 11.67 6.66
CA ARG A 278 21.40 11.08 7.14
C ARG A 278 22.56 11.25 6.17
N SER A 279 22.29 11.24 4.88
CA SER A 279 23.33 11.37 3.85
C SER A 279 23.80 12.81 3.74
N LEU A 280 22.87 13.74 3.61
CA LEU A 280 23.16 15.17 3.49
C LEU A 280 23.70 15.76 4.80
N SER A 281 23.18 15.35 5.96
CA SER A 281 23.66 15.84 7.25
C SER A 281 25.09 15.41 7.57
N ARG A 282 25.52 14.23 7.09
CA ARG A 282 26.92 13.79 7.17
C ARG A 282 27.83 14.61 6.27
N LEU A 283 27.36 15.00 5.09
CA LEU A 283 28.11 15.79 4.12
C LEU A 283 28.25 17.23 4.58
N LEU A 284 27.14 17.86 5.00
CA LEU A 284 27.06 19.26 5.34
C LEU A 284 27.49 19.55 6.80
N LYS A 285 27.45 18.54 7.69
CA LYS A 285 27.81 18.68 9.11
C LYS A 285 27.18 19.92 9.78
N GLY A 286 27.99 20.94 10.12
CA GLY A 286 27.53 22.18 10.74
C GLY A 286 26.72 23.09 9.84
N ASP A 287 26.86 22.94 8.52
CA ASP A 287 26.17 23.76 7.49
C ASP A 287 24.79 23.21 7.13
N TRP A 288 24.31 22.13 7.80
CA TRP A 288 22.95 21.65 7.64
C TRP A 288 21.96 22.69 8.14
N PRO A 289 21.04 23.18 7.28
CA PRO A 289 20.06 24.18 7.71
C PRO A 289 19.12 23.58 8.77
N LYS A 290 18.90 24.33 9.85
CA LYS A 290 18.12 23.87 11.01
C LYS A 290 16.65 24.17 10.85
N SER A 291 16.32 25.21 10.07
CA SER A 291 14.94 25.66 9.86
C SER A 291 14.61 25.84 8.38
N ILE A 292 13.31 25.79 8.07
CA ILE A 292 12.81 26.04 6.73
C ILE A 292 13.09 27.47 6.24
N ASP A 293 13.23 28.41 7.16
CA ASP A 293 13.47 29.81 6.85
C ASP A 293 14.93 30.03 6.39
N GLU A 294 15.86 29.18 6.81
CA GLU A 294 17.26 29.18 6.33
C GLU A 294 17.41 28.64 4.89
N LEU A 295 16.45 27.88 4.40
CA LEU A 295 16.47 27.39 3.00
C LEU A 295 16.07 28.47 1.97
N ASN A 296 15.47 29.58 2.41
CA ASN A 296 14.97 30.62 1.56
C ASN A 296 15.92 31.84 1.51
N GLN A 297 17.07 31.76 2.20
CA GLN A 297 18.18 32.70 2.13
C GLN A 297 19.26 32.20 1.17
#